data_8ac33f853f86780fb848d25c0fe781ea
#
_entry.id   8ac33f853f86780fb848d25c0fe781ea
#
_cell.length_a   1.000
_cell.length_b   1.000
_cell.length_c   1.000
_cell.angle_alpha   90.00
_cell.angle_beta   90.00
_cell.angle_gamma   90.00
#
_symmetry.space_group_name_H-M   'P 1'
#
loop_
_entity.id
_entity.type
_entity.pdbx_description
1 polymer ?
#
loop_
_entity_poly.entity_id
_entity_poly.type
_entity_poly.pdbx_seq_one_letter_code
_entity_poly.pdbx_strand_id
1 'polypeptide(L)'
;MRISPLVVAITCSLLSPQFVAAKTVDAAPDLSRVTTIVETTTPDSRQPAFITLDNQVRESLLQALKGDAPVLQRDMLEKAKQSKLQADTAWLKASGYDFATEKNQQAGIAILESFNTLSADIKAKSLATVTQINLEAPAGERAQALVDAEGINHLYFLAEALGPRLGAAFIEAYNKGELNKAAALIKASEVSTSAAKKHFNYPRPFQVPGNTIHLVPDSVVIKDNKPYSADGGAFPSGHTNTGYTDALLMAEMIPERFVPLVDRGARYGFSRVVLGVHYPLDVMGSRMITERNVANYLNDPKYRVLFDEAKTQLRAALAKACGMSLKECARPQGESDPYTAPAMTHFYRYTMTYGLPKAVPNAAGAVTVPAGAEVLLEAPLPGLSSAERRRLMARTALADGYALSGGEGEQNFWQRLNLHDAVLSTHHG
;
A
#
# COMPACT_ATOMS: atom_id res chain seq x y z
N MET A 1 85.95 -7.67 -37.13
CA MET A 1 84.93 -8.16 -36.23
C MET A 1 83.66 -7.26 -36.37
N ARG A 2 82.66 -7.73 -37.05
CA ARG A 2 81.39 -7.00 -37.23
C ARG A 2 80.39 -7.57 -36.26
N ILE A 3 79.88 -6.72 -35.41
CA ILE A 3 78.79 -7.05 -34.44
C ILE A 3 77.45 -6.60 -35.08
N SER A 4 76.55 -7.57 -35.35
CA SER A 4 75.18 -7.30 -35.82
C SER A 4 74.30 -7.00 -34.63
N PRO A 5 73.42 -6.01 -34.71
CA PRO A 5 72.40 -5.78 -33.66
C PRO A 5 71.20 -6.69 -33.82
N LEU A 6 70.79 -7.30 -32.72
CA LEU A 6 69.57 -8.11 -32.58
C LEU A 6 68.35 -7.16 -32.48
N VAL A 7 67.47 -7.21 -33.45
CA VAL A 7 66.18 -6.49 -33.39
C VAL A 7 65.15 -7.35 -32.65
N VAL A 8 64.78 -6.91 -31.46
CA VAL A 8 63.67 -7.50 -30.72
C VAL A 8 62.34 -6.81 -31.18
N ALA A 9 61.54 -7.55 -31.89
CA ALA A 9 60.18 -7.10 -32.25
C ALA A 9 59.27 -7.29 -31.05
N ILE A 10 58.77 -6.22 -30.41
CA ILE A 10 57.75 -6.22 -29.41
C ILE A 10 56.41 -6.17 -30.13
N THR A 11 55.68 -7.29 -30.16
CA THR A 11 54.30 -7.36 -30.61
C THR A 11 53.40 -6.81 -29.52
N CYS A 12 52.94 -5.56 -29.66
CA CYS A 12 51.85 -5.00 -28.87
C CYS A 12 50.52 -5.64 -29.31
N SER A 13 50.01 -6.56 -28.51
CA SER A 13 48.66 -7.05 -28.66
C SER A 13 47.69 -5.94 -28.20
N LEU A 14 47.04 -5.29 -29.16
CA LEU A 14 45.94 -4.37 -28.90
C LEU A 14 44.76 -5.17 -28.41
N LEU A 15 44.52 -5.21 -27.10
CA LEU A 15 43.29 -5.65 -26.50
C LEU A 15 42.23 -4.58 -26.81
N SER A 16 41.42 -4.83 -27.82
CA SER A 16 40.22 -4.05 -28.09
C SER A 16 39.28 -4.18 -26.90
N PRO A 17 38.81 -3.07 -26.29
CA PRO A 17 37.76 -3.17 -25.29
C PRO A 17 36.50 -3.71 -25.96
N GLN A 18 36.08 -4.90 -25.57
CA GLN A 18 34.74 -5.39 -25.90
C GLN A 18 33.77 -4.53 -25.15
N PHE A 19 33.15 -3.60 -25.86
CA PHE A 19 31.94 -2.96 -25.39
C PHE A 19 30.85 -4.03 -25.30
N VAL A 20 30.58 -4.51 -24.09
CA VAL A 20 29.33 -5.23 -23.80
C VAL A 20 28.24 -4.19 -23.99
N ALA A 21 27.52 -4.28 -25.11
CA ALA A 21 26.34 -3.48 -25.35
C ALA A 21 25.41 -3.69 -24.14
N ALA A 22 25.15 -2.63 -23.40
CA ALA A 22 24.12 -2.64 -22.36
C ALA A 22 22.83 -3.10 -23.04
N LYS A 23 22.25 -4.22 -22.60
CA LYS A 23 20.93 -4.64 -23.06
C LYS A 23 20.00 -3.45 -22.81
N THR A 24 19.41 -2.93 -23.88
CA THR A 24 18.36 -1.95 -23.80
C THR A 24 17.27 -2.54 -22.91
N VAL A 25 17.05 -1.91 -21.75
CA VAL A 25 15.92 -2.24 -20.89
C VAL A 25 14.68 -2.00 -21.73
N ASP A 26 13.80 -3.02 -21.87
CA ASP A 26 12.53 -2.86 -22.57
C ASP A 26 11.80 -1.62 -22.04
N ALA A 27 11.07 -0.94 -22.91
CA ALA A 27 10.36 0.27 -22.59
C ALA A 27 9.56 0.10 -21.28
N ALA A 28 9.61 1.13 -20.43
CA ALA A 28 8.84 1.16 -19.21
C ALA A 28 7.33 0.98 -19.49
N PRO A 29 6.54 0.47 -18.53
CA PRO A 29 5.12 0.23 -18.75
C PRO A 29 4.38 1.52 -19.09
N ASP A 30 3.39 1.42 -19.97
CA ASP A 30 2.53 2.54 -20.32
C ASP A 30 1.69 2.99 -19.11
N LEU A 31 2.06 4.13 -18.55
CA LEU A 31 1.37 4.75 -17.42
C LEU A 31 0.18 5.63 -17.84
N SER A 32 -0.05 5.83 -19.15
CA SER A 32 -1.06 6.77 -19.65
C SER A 32 -2.47 6.47 -19.11
N ARG A 33 -2.80 5.18 -18.94
CA ARG A 33 -4.10 4.75 -18.38
C ARG A 33 -4.21 4.96 -16.87
N VAL A 34 -3.09 5.05 -16.18
CA VAL A 34 -3.03 5.18 -14.71
C VAL A 34 -2.96 6.65 -14.31
N THR A 35 -2.27 7.47 -15.08
CA THR A 35 -2.07 8.90 -14.80
C THR A 35 -3.39 9.63 -14.60
N THR A 36 -4.35 9.46 -15.52
CA THR A 36 -5.66 10.11 -15.41
C THR A 36 -6.40 9.74 -14.12
N ILE A 37 -6.31 8.48 -13.70
CA ILE A 37 -6.99 7.99 -12.49
C ILE A 37 -6.30 8.58 -11.25
N VAL A 38 -4.98 8.56 -11.23
CA VAL A 38 -4.20 9.12 -10.13
C VAL A 38 -4.49 10.61 -9.99
N GLU A 39 -4.58 11.36 -11.08
CA GLU A 39 -4.95 12.77 -11.07
C GLU A 39 -6.31 13.03 -10.43
N THR A 40 -7.31 12.17 -10.66
CA THR A 40 -8.65 12.34 -10.06
C THR A 40 -8.67 12.09 -8.55
N THR A 41 -7.71 11.36 -8.02
CA THR A 41 -7.58 11.05 -6.58
C THR A 41 -6.52 11.91 -5.89
N THR A 42 -6.06 12.98 -6.50
CA THR A 42 -5.10 13.94 -5.94
C THR A 42 -5.76 15.26 -5.58
N PRO A 43 -5.07 16.14 -4.81
CA PRO A 43 -5.57 17.49 -4.51
C PRO A 43 -5.88 18.36 -5.72
N ASP A 44 -5.29 18.03 -6.87
CA ASP A 44 -5.54 18.73 -8.15
C ASP A 44 -6.86 18.30 -8.80
N SER A 45 -7.62 17.41 -8.17
CA SER A 45 -8.98 17.06 -8.61
C SER A 45 -9.84 18.31 -8.78
N ARG A 46 -10.56 18.36 -9.89
CA ARG A 46 -11.45 19.50 -10.22
C ARG A 46 -12.81 19.44 -9.50
N GLN A 47 -13.04 18.42 -8.67
CA GLN A 47 -14.31 18.21 -7.98
C GLN A 47 -14.35 18.94 -6.64
N PRO A 48 -15.12 20.06 -6.50
CA PRO A 48 -15.06 20.91 -5.32
C PRO A 48 -15.34 20.18 -3.98
N ALA A 49 -16.27 19.24 -3.99
CA ALA A 49 -16.59 18.49 -2.76
C ALA A 49 -15.46 17.56 -2.35
N PHE A 50 -14.74 16.95 -3.29
CA PHE A 50 -13.56 16.14 -2.98
C PHE A 50 -12.39 17.02 -2.49
N ILE A 51 -12.17 18.17 -3.12
CA ILE A 51 -11.15 19.14 -2.68
C ILE A 51 -11.45 19.61 -1.25
N THR A 52 -12.70 19.88 -0.93
CA THR A 52 -13.12 20.26 0.43
C THR A 52 -12.78 19.15 1.43
N LEU A 53 -13.10 17.91 1.11
CA LEU A 53 -12.78 16.77 1.97
C LEU A 53 -11.27 16.59 2.14
N ASP A 54 -10.50 16.64 1.06
CA ASP A 54 -9.04 16.52 1.09
C ASP A 54 -8.40 17.63 1.95
N ASN A 55 -8.87 18.87 1.84
CA ASN A 55 -8.43 19.96 2.69
C ASN A 55 -8.74 19.71 4.18
N GLN A 56 -9.92 19.16 4.49
CA GLN A 56 -10.24 18.77 5.88
C GLN A 56 -9.32 17.67 6.41
N VAL A 57 -8.99 16.68 5.57
CA VAL A 57 -8.00 15.63 5.91
C VAL A 57 -6.65 16.27 6.25
N ARG A 58 -6.15 17.15 5.38
CA ARG A 58 -4.84 17.80 5.54
C ARG A 58 -4.80 18.70 6.75
N GLU A 59 -5.81 19.52 6.95
CA GLU A 59 -5.91 20.43 8.10
C GLU A 59 -5.97 19.64 9.42
N SER A 60 -6.81 18.61 9.50
CA SER A 60 -6.93 17.76 10.67
C SER A 60 -5.64 17.01 10.96
N LEU A 61 -4.97 16.48 9.95
CA LEU A 61 -3.68 15.84 10.11
C LEU A 61 -2.62 16.83 10.59
N LEU A 62 -2.50 17.99 9.95
CA LEU A 62 -1.54 19.01 10.33
C LEU A 62 -1.74 19.42 11.80
N GLN A 63 -2.98 19.63 12.23
CA GLN A 63 -3.29 19.95 13.62
C GLN A 63 -2.92 18.80 14.57
N ALA A 64 -3.19 17.56 14.21
CA ALA A 64 -2.82 16.40 15.01
C ALA A 64 -1.28 16.26 15.15
N LEU A 65 -0.54 16.54 14.07
CA LEU A 65 0.92 16.42 14.05
C LEU A 65 1.63 17.52 14.85
N LYS A 66 1.17 18.77 14.73
CA LYS A 66 1.83 19.90 15.40
C LYS A 66 1.31 20.18 16.81
N GLY A 67 0.10 19.72 17.18
CA GLY A 67 -0.55 20.07 18.43
C GLY A 67 -0.63 21.59 18.61
N ASP A 68 -0.18 22.09 19.77
CA ASP A 68 -0.16 23.51 20.09
C ASP A 68 1.07 24.27 19.56
N ALA A 69 2.00 23.59 18.88
CA ALA A 69 3.18 24.24 18.33
C ALA A 69 2.81 25.14 17.14
N PRO A 70 3.47 26.30 16.95
CA PRO A 70 3.16 27.20 15.85
C PRO A 70 3.53 26.62 14.48
N VAL A 71 4.57 25.78 14.43
CA VAL A 71 5.12 25.19 13.21
C VAL A 71 5.41 23.72 13.43
N LEU A 72 5.07 22.89 12.45
CA LEU A 72 5.39 21.47 12.45
C LEU A 72 6.91 21.27 12.33
N GLN A 73 7.46 20.39 13.18
CA GLN A 73 8.87 20.03 13.19
C GLN A 73 9.04 18.54 12.91
N ARG A 74 10.20 18.13 12.38
CA ARG A 74 10.47 16.73 12.05
C ARG A 74 10.36 15.79 13.24
N ASP A 75 10.86 16.19 14.38
CA ASP A 75 10.81 15.38 15.59
C ASP A 75 9.38 15.17 16.12
N MET A 76 8.45 16.04 15.75
CA MET A 76 7.02 15.87 16.03
C MET A 76 6.44 14.72 15.19
N LEU A 77 6.81 14.60 13.91
CA LEU A 77 6.40 13.50 13.05
C LEU A 77 6.88 12.15 13.60
N GLU A 78 8.14 12.08 13.99
CA GLU A 78 8.73 10.86 14.55
C GLU A 78 8.06 10.42 15.87
N LYS A 79 7.49 11.37 16.60
CA LYS A 79 6.77 11.14 17.87
C LYS A 79 5.26 11.11 17.73
N ALA A 80 4.74 11.40 16.53
CA ALA A 80 3.30 11.48 16.29
C ALA A 80 2.61 10.16 16.66
N LYS A 81 1.53 10.27 17.39
CA LYS A 81 0.66 9.15 17.79
C LYS A 81 -0.77 9.65 17.87
N GLN A 82 -1.71 8.75 17.68
CA GLN A 82 -3.09 9.04 18.03
C GLN A 82 -3.17 9.47 19.49
N SER A 83 -3.96 10.50 19.76
CA SER A 83 -4.23 10.94 21.13
C SER A 83 -5.00 9.86 21.91
N LYS A 84 -4.95 9.93 23.24
CA LYS A 84 -5.77 9.05 24.10
C LYS A 84 -7.28 9.20 23.85
N LEU A 85 -7.71 10.34 23.34
CA LEU A 85 -9.09 10.57 22.94
C LEU A 85 -9.41 9.79 21.65
N GLN A 86 -8.51 9.84 20.67
CA GLN A 86 -8.70 9.20 19.37
C GLN A 86 -8.59 7.68 19.42
N ALA A 87 -7.79 7.12 20.32
CA ALA A 87 -7.57 5.68 20.43
C ALA A 87 -7.68 5.19 21.87
N ASP A 88 -8.64 4.30 22.13
CA ASP A 88 -8.83 3.66 23.43
C ASP A 88 -7.86 2.50 23.63
N THR A 89 -6.60 2.83 23.85
CA THR A 89 -5.55 1.85 24.13
C THR A 89 -5.72 1.17 25.48
N ALA A 90 -6.46 1.78 26.42
CA ALA A 90 -6.75 1.18 27.73
C ALA A 90 -7.73 0.02 27.59
N TRP A 91 -8.82 0.19 26.82
CA TRP A 91 -9.75 -0.88 26.46
C TRP A 91 -9.02 -2.06 25.81
N LEU A 92 -8.18 -1.76 24.80
CA LEU A 92 -7.45 -2.79 24.08
C LEU A 92 -6.48 -3.56 24.98
N LYS A 93 -5.73 -2.84 25.85
CA LYS A 93 -4.83 -3.44 26.82
C LYS A 93 -5.57 -4.33 27.84
N ALA A 94 -6.74 -3.89 28.29
CA ALA A 94 -7.57 -4.63 29.24
C ALA A 94 -8.10 -5.95 28.64
N SER A 95 -8.21 -6.08 27.31
CA SER A 95 -8.60 -7.30 26.62
C SER A 95 -7.60 -8.44 26.81
N GLY A 96 -6.32 -8.12 27.04
CA GLY A 96 -5.24 -9.07 27.11
C GLY A 96 -4.99 -9.85 25.81
N TYR A 97 -5.49 -9.35 24.67
CA TYR A 97 -5.32 -10.02 23.38
C TYR A 97 -3.85 -10.06 22.97
N ASP A 98 -3.39 -11.25 22.59
CA ASP A 98 -2.06 -11.45 22.02
C ASP A 98 -2.12 -11.35 20.48
N PHE A 99 -1.57 -10.27 19.94
CA PHE A 99 -1.50 -10.03 18.48
C PHE A 99 -0.53 -10.99 17.76
N ALA A 100 0.16 -11.88 18.50
CA ALA A 100 1.12 -12.86 17.96
C ALA A 100 2.12 -12.23 16.97
N THR A 101 2.64 -11.05 17.30
CA THR A 101 3.44 -10.19 16.42
C THR A 101 4.61 -10.92 15.80
N GLU A 102 5.40 -11.65 16.60
CA GLU A 102 6.57 -12.38 16.09
C GLU A 102 6.16 -13.51 15.14
N LYS A 103 5.13 -14.29 15.47
CA LYS A 103 4.59 -15.35 14.61
C LYS A 103 4.11 -14.77 13.26
N ASN A 104 3.39 -13.64 13.28
CA ASN A 104 2.91 -12.99 12.07
C ASN A 104 4.06 -12.39 11.24
N GLN A 105 5.11 -11.86 11.85
CA GLN A 105 6.31 -11.42 11.15
C GLN A 105 7.00 -12.59 10.43
N GLN A 106 7.18 -13.72 11.08
CA GLN A 106 7.80 -14.92 10.48
C GLN A 106 6.95 -15.48 9.34
N ALA A 107 5.63 -15.54 9.52
CA ALA A 107 4.73 -15.96 8.44
C ALA A 107 4.81 -15.02 7.23
N GLY A 108 4.93 -13.72 7.46
CA GLY A 108 5.13 -12.72 6.40
C GLY A 108 6.43 -12.95 5.62
N ILE A 109 7.54 -13.25 6.30
CA ILE A 109 8.81 -13.61 5.65
C ILE A 109 8.61 -14.86 4.77
N ALA A 110 7.98 -15.89 5.31
CA ALA A 110 7.77 -17.16 4.60
C ALA A 110 7.00 -16.99 3.27
N ILE A 111 5.93 -16.17 3.25
CA ILE A 111 5.17 -15.95 2.01
C ILE A 111 5.88 -15.04 1.00
N LEU A 112 6.95 -14.37 1.41
CA LEU A 112 7.73 -13.47 0.55
C LEU A 112 9.05 -14.08 0.05
N GLU A 113 9.38 -15.32 0.42
CA GLU A 113 10.66 -15.96 0.10
C GLU A 113 10.97 -16.03 -1.40
N SER A 114 9.93 -16.07 -2.26
CA SER A 114 10.10 -16.03 -3.71
C SER A 114 10.79 -14.76 -4.23
N PHE A 115 10.86 -13.69 -3.42
CA PHE A 115 11.66 -12.50 -3.74
C PHE A 115 13.14 -12.84 -3.97
N ASN A 116 13.68 -13.78 -3.20
CA ASN A 116 15.08 -14.17 -3.30
C ASN A 116 15.42 -14.87 -4.63
N THR A 117 14.42 -15.49 -5.27
CA THR A 117 14.58 -16.21 -6.55
C THR A 117 14.24 -15.37 -7.77
N LEU A 118 13.79 -14.11 -7.58
CA LEU A 118 13.50 -13.22 -8.71
C LEU A 118 14.78 -12.91 -9.50
N SER A 119 14.65 -12.94 -10.82
CA SER A 119 15.74 -12.61 -11.73
C SER A 119 16.20 -11.16 -11.56
N ALA A 120 17.46 -10.91 -11.91
CA ALA A 120 18.01 -9.56 -11.97
C ALA A 120 17.23 -8.66 -12.95
N ASP A 121 16.68 -9.24 -14.04
CA ASP A 121 15.85 -8.52 -15.01
C ASP A 121 14.55 -7.99 -14.41
N ILE A 122 13.82 -8.81 -13.66
CA ILE A 122 12.59 -8.36 -12.96
C ILE A 122 12.91 -7.25 -11.94
N LYS A 123 14.00 -7.40 -11.18
CA LYS A 123 14.45 -6.39 -10.23
C LYS A 123 14.86 -5.08 -10.92
N ALA A 124 15.54 -5.16 -12.06
CA ALA A 124 15.90 -4.00 -12.87
C ALA A 124 14.67 -3.29 -13.45
N LYS A 125 13.67 -4.03 -13.93
CA LYS A 125 12.39 -3.47 -14.40
C LYS A 125 11.62 -2.80 -13.27
N SER A 126 11.66 -3.36 -12.08
CA SER A 126 11.06 -2.74 -10.87
C SER A 126 11.74 -1.40 -10.53
N LEU A 127 13.07 -1.32 -10.65
CA LEU A 127 13.81 -0.05 -10.50
C LEU A 127 13.43 0.95 -11.60
N ALA A 128 13.36 0.51 -12.85
CA ALA A 128 12.97 1.39 -13.97
C ALA A 128 11.55 1.93 -13.76
N THR A 129 10.61 1.11 -13.29
CA THR A 129 9.22 1.53 -13.04
C THR A 129 9.14 2.58 -11.92
N VAL A 130 9.81 2.37 -10.77
CA VAL A 130 9.80 3.40 -9.72
C VAL A 130 10.46 4.69 -10.20
N THR A 131 11.54 4.60 -10.96
CA THR A 131 12.23 5.77 -11.51
C THR A 131 11.31 6.57 -12.42
N GLN A 132 10.59 5.91 -13.33
CA GLN A 132 9.64 6.58 -14.22
C GLN A 132 8.51 7.24 -13.45
N ILE A 133 7.83 6.51 -12.56
CA ILE A 133 6.72 7.05 -11.75
C ILE A 133 7.19 8.26 -10.93
N ASN A 134 8.36 8.17 -10.31
CA ASN A 134 8.94 9.25 -9.51
C ASN A 134 9.22 10.51 -10.34
N LEU A 135 9.84 10.35 -11.52
CA LEU A 135 10.22 11.48 -12.36
C LEU A 135 9.02 12.13 -13.04
N GLU A 136 8.01 11.35 -13.42
CA GLU A 136 6.82 11.84 -14.15
C GLU A 136 5.71 12.35 -13.23
N ALA A 137 5.78 12.09 -11.93
CA ALA A 137 4.73 12.50 -10.99
C ALA A 137 4.55 14.02 -10.96
N PRO A 138 3.32 14.54 -11.14
CA PRO A 138 3.03 15.96 -11.01
C PRO A 138 3.09 16.42 -9.54
N ALA A 139 3.15 17.74 -9.34
CA ALA A 139 3.31 18.33 -7.99
C ALA A 139 2.20 17.92 -7.02
N GLY A 140 0.95 17.88 -7.46
CA GLY A 140 -0.18 17.47 -6.62
C GLY A 140 -0.08 16.02 -6.15
N GLU A 141 0.39 15.12 -7.00
CA GLU A 141 0.61 13.73 -6.67
C GLU A 141 1.75 13.55 -5.66
N ARG A 142 2.83 14.31 -5.82
CA ARG A 142 3.94 14.33 -4.85
C ARG A 142 3.49 14.87 -3.49
N ALA A 143 2.67 15.93 -3.48
CA ALA A 143 2.09 16.48 -2.27
C ALA A 143 1.20 15.46 -1.55
N GLN A 144 0.36 14.74 -2.28
CA GLN A 144 -0.46 13.64 -1.73
C GLN A 144 0.40 12.54 -1.13
N ALA A 145 1.46 12.15 -1.84
CA ALA A 145 2.36 11.11 -1.39
C ALA A 145 3.09 11.48 -0.08
N LEU A 146 3.43 12.75 0.10
CA LEU A 146 3.99 13.28 1.36
C LEU A 146 2.98 13.24 2.50
N VAL A 147 1.74 13.66 2.27
CA VAL A 147 0.67 13.59 3.28
C VAL A 147 0.43 12.16 3.73
N ASP A 148 0.40 11.20 2.81
CA ASP A 148 0.31 9.77 3.13
C ASP A 148 1.50 9.33 4.00
N ALA A 149 2.72 9.75 3.67
CA ALA A 149 3.91 9.40 4.44
C ALA A 149 3.90 9.95 5.86
N GLU A 150 3.54 11.22 6.01
CA GLU A 150 3.51 11.93 7.29
C GLU A 150 2.34 11.47 8.17
N GLY A 151 1.24 11.09 7.55
CA GLY A 151 0.01 10.66 8.22
C GLY A 151 -0.01 9.22 8.72
N ILE A 152 1.09 8.48 8.61
CA ILE A 152 1.14 7.03 8.88
C ILE A 152 0.58 6.61 10.25
N ASN A 153 0.70 7.44 11.26
CA ASN A 153 0.24 7.12 12.62
C ASN A 153 -1.22 7.45 12.88
N HIS A 154 -1.93 8.01 11.89
CA HIS A 154 -3.33 8.43 11.99
C HIS A 154 -4.19 7.78 10.92
N LEU A 155 -5.52 7.91 11.03
CA LEU A 155 -6.48 7.31 10.11
C LEU A 155 -7.15 8.31 9.16
N TYR A 156 -6.73 9.58 9.14
CA TYR A 156 -7.37 10.64 8.35
C TYR A 156 -7.45 10.33 6.86
N PHE A 157 -6.44 9.70 6.29
CA PHE A 157 -6.37 9.35 4.86
C PHE A 157 -7.53 8.45 4.38
N LEU A 158 -8.16 7.70 5.30
CA LEU A 158 -9.29 6.83 4.97
C LEU A 158 -10.55 7.63 4.59
N ALA A 159 -10.66 8.87 5.06
CA ALA A 159 -11.81 9.73 4.77
C ALA A 159 -12.03 9.94 3.27
N GLU A 160 -10.96 10.03 2.50
CA GLU A 160 -11.02 10.23 1.05
C GLU A 160 -11.82 9.13 0.33
N ALA A 161 -11.64 7.88 0.76
CA ALA A 161 -12.32 6.72 0.19
C ALA A 161 -13.73 6.50 0.74
N LEU A 162 -14.11 7.21 1.78
CA LEU A 162 -15.47 7.19 2.33
C LEU A 162 -16.42 8.12 1.56
N GLY A 163 -15.87 8.97 0.69
CA GLY A 163 -16.61 9.97 -0.08
C GLY A 163 -16.94 11.23 0.74
N PRO A 164 -17.35 12.33 0.08
CA PRO A 164 -17.46 13.64 0.73
C PRO A 164 -18.33 13.67 1.98
N ARG A 165 -19.49 12.99 1.97
CA ARG A 165 -20.42 12.99 3.09
C ARG A 165 -19.94 12.13 4.27
N LEU A 166 -19.69 10.86 4.02
CA LEU A 166 -19.25 9.94 5.07
C LEU A 166 -17.83 10.26 5.53
N GLY A 167 -16.95 10.71 4.63
CA GLY A 167 -15.59 11.13 4.97
C GLY A 167 -15.56 12.32 5.94
N ALA A 168 -16.40 13.33 5.71
CA ALA A 168 -16.54 14.45 6.65
C ALA A 168 -17.05 13.98 8.03
N ALA A 169 -18.08 13.12 8.05
CA ALA A 169 -18.59 12.53 9.28
C ALA A 169 -17.52 11.69 10.01
N PHE A 170 -16.68 10.97 9.25
CA PHE A 170 -15.56 10.19 9.81
C PHE A 170 -14.53 11.11 10.48
N ILE A 171 -14.10 12.19 9.83
CA ILE A 171 -13.14 13.14 10.41
C ILE A 171 -13.70 13.73 11.71
N GLU A 172 -14.97 14.13 11.71
CA GLU A 172 -15.63 14.68 12.90
C GLU A 172 -15.64 13.67 14.05
N ALA A 173 -16.14 12.46 13.81
CA ALA A 173 -16.23 11.41 14.82
C ALA A 173 -14.83 10.97 15.32
N TYR A 174 -13.82 10.89 14.43
CA TYR A 174 -12.46 10.56 14.79
C TYR A 174 -11.83 11.63 15.70
N ASN A 175 -11.99 12.91 15.37
CA ASN A 175 -11.49 14.02 16.18
C ASN A 175 -12.17 14.08 17.55
N LYS A 176 -13.44 13.69 17.65
CA LYS A 176 -14.17 13.62 18.92
C LYS A 176 -13.88 12.36 19.74
N GLY A 177 -13.12 11.41 19.20
CA GLY A 177 -12.84 10.12 19.85
C GLY A 177 -14.03 9.17 19.91
N GLU A 178 -15.05 9.38 19.08
CA GLU A 178 -16.28 8.57 19.09
C GLU A 178 -16.09 7.19 18.43
N LEU A 179 -14.95 6.95 17.75
CA LEU A 179 -14.58 5.66 17.14
C LEU A 179 -13.24 5.12 17.67
N ASN A 180 -12.96 5.43 18.93
CA ASN A 180 -11.66 5.20 19.55
C ASN A 180 -11.28 3.72 19.72
N LYS A 181 -12.25 2.79 19.85
CA LYS A 181 -11.98 1.35 19.87
C LYS A 181 -11.50 0.86 18.50
N ALA A 182 -12.17 1.27 17.43
CA ALA A 182 -11.76 0.94 16.07
C ALA A 182 -10.36 1.50 15.77
N ALA A 183 -10.10 2.76 16.12
CA ALA A 183 -8.80 3.37 15.93
C ALA A 183 -7.67 2.65 16.70
N ALA A 184 -7.91 2.25 17.95
CA ALA A 184 -6.95 1.50 18.74
C ALA A 184 -6.68 0.10 18.15
N LEU A 185 -7.73 -0.62 17.79
CA LEU A 185 -7.64 -1.99 17.26
C LEU A 185 -6.93 -2.02 15.91
N ILE A 186 -7.30 -1.13 14.98
CA ILE A 186 -6.68 -1.03 13.66
C ILE A 186 -5.18 -0.80 13.78
N LYS A 187 -4.76 0.20 14.55
CA LYS A 187 -3.33 0.52 14.72
C LYS A 187 -2.56 -0.61 15.42
N ALA A 188 -3.17 -1.30 16.37
CA ALA A 188 -2.53 -2.44 17.03
C ALA A 188 -2.45 -3.70 16.16
N SER A 189 -3.27 -3.79 15.12
CA SER A 189 -3.26 -4.92 14.16
C SER A 189 -2.17 -4.82 13.09
N GLU A 190 -1.49 -3.69 13.02
CA GLU A 190 -0.35 -3.52 12.12
C GLU A 190 0.81 -4.43 12.53
N VAL A 191 1.31 -5.21 11.60
CA VAL A 191 2.46 -6.10 11.83
C VAL A 191 3.72 -5.43 11.29
N SER A 192 4.72 -5.24 12.15
CA SER A 192 5.99 -4.63 11.74
C SER A 192 6.68 -5.40 10.61
N THR A 193 7.22 -4.67 9.64
CA THR A 193 8.04 -5.23 8.55
C THR A 193 9.54 -5.29 8.88
N SER A 194 9.95 -4.90 10.08
CA SER A 194 11.38 -4.76 10.45
C SER A 194 12.15 -6.08 10.32
N ALA A 195 11.56 -7.21 10.76
CA ALA A 195 12.19 -8.53 10.64
C ALA A 195 12.38 -8.92 9.17
N ALA A 196 11.36 -8.73 8.32
CA ALA A 196 11.44 -9.00 6.89
C ALA A 196 12.47 -8.10 6.19
N LYS A 197 12.51 -6.81 6.50
CA LYS A 197 13.50 -5.88 5.96
C LYS A 197 14.94 -6.30 6.27
N LYS A 198 15.16 -6.77 7.50
CA LYS A 198 16.47 -7.31 7.91
C LYS A 198 16.81 -8.61 7.18
N HIS A 199 15.81 -9.49 7.00
CA HIS A 199 15.98 -10.78 6.32
C HIS A 199 16.35 -10.61 4.85
N PHE A 200 15.60 -9.79 4.10
CA PHE A 200 15.82 -9.58 2.67
C PHE A 200 16.96 -8.61 2.36
N ASN A 201 17.24 -7.69 3.26
CA ASN A 201 18.34 -6.72 3.18
C ASN A 201 18.50 -6.08 1.79
N TYR A 202 17.40 -5.56 1.23
CA TYR A 202 17.38 -5.01 -0.12
C TYR A 202 17.52 -3.48 -0.10
N PRO A 203 18.45 -2.89 -0.92
CA PRO A 203 18.67 -1.45 -0.91
C PRO A 203 17.46 -0.69 -1.47
N ARG A 204 17.22 0.52 -0.99
CA ARG A 204 16.16 1.38 -1.53
C ARG A 204 16.50 1.89 -2.93
N PRO A 205 15.48 2.26 -3.75
CA PRO A 205 15.72 2.74 -5.11
C PRO A 205 16.74 3.88 -5.19
N PHE A 206 16.63 4.87 -4.29
CA PHE A 206 17.53 6.03 -4.26
C PHE A 206 18.94 5.72 -3.73
N GLN A 207 19.18 4.52 -3.19
CA GLN A 207 20.50 4.05 -2.74
C GLN A 207 21.25 3.26 -3.82
N VAL A 208 20.59 2.89 -4.91
CA VAL A 208 21.21 2.17 -6.01
C VAL A 208 22.20 3.09 -6.74
N PRO A 209 23.48 2.69 -6.91
CA PRO A 209 24.44 3.51 -7.62
C PRO A 209 23.97 3.87 -9.04
N GLY A 210 24.10 5.14 -9.41
CA GLY A 210 23.70 5.64 -10.74
C GLY A 210 22.18 5.80 -10.94
N ASN A 211 21.37 5.67 -9.88
CA ASN A 211 19.93 5.98 -9.97
C ASN A 211 19.70 7.46 -10.26
N THR A 212 18.51 7.76 -10.82
CA THR A 212 18.06 9.13 -11.12
C THR A 212 16.81 9.50 -10.30
N ILE A 213 16.54 8.80 -9.21
CA ILE A 213 15.41 9.08 -8.32
C ILE A 213 15.50 10.50 -7.78
N HIS A 214 14.42 11.23 -7.92
CA HIS A 214 14.24 12.54 -7.32
C HIS A 214 13.52 12.37 -5.98
N LEU A 215 14.28 12.50 -4.87
CA LEU A 215 13.68 12.52 -3.54
C LEU A 215 12.85 13.78 -3.37
N VAL A 216 11.58 13.63 -3.11
CA VAL A 216 10.69 14.77 -2.89
C VAL A 216 11.08 15.46 -1.59
N PRO A 217 11.50 16.73 -1.62
CA PRO A 217 11.84 17.45 -0.41
C PRO A 217 10.57 17.60 0.45
N ASP A 218 10.68 17.19 1.68
CA ASP A 218 9.67 17.55 2.66
C ASP A 218 9.89 19.01 3.06
N SER A 219 9.06 19.90 2.53
CA SER A 219 9.14 21.33 2.82
C SER A 219 8.84 21.67 4.28
N VAL A 220 8.24 20.75 5.01
CA VAL A 220 7.85 20.93 6.43
C VAL A 220 8.88 20.33 7.37
N VAL A 221 9.65 19.34 6.91
CA VAL A 221 10.52 18.48 7.73
C VAL A 221 11.92 18.32 7.17
N ILE A 222 12.49 19.39 6.61
CA ILE A 222 13.89 19.39 6.21
C ILE A 222 14.77 19.46 7.44
N LYS A 223 15.55 18.40 7.69
CA LYS A 223 16.59 18.40 8.70
C LYS A 223 17.94 18.68 8.04
N ASP A 224 18.64 19.71 8.52
CA ASP A 224 19.99 20.06 8.07
C ASP A 224 20.09 20.29 6.54
N ASN A 225 19.07 20.86 5.93
CA ASN A 225 18.94 21.07 4.47
C ASN A 225 19.05 19.79 3.64
N LYS A 226 18.77 18.64 4.23
CA LYS A 226 18.76 17.36 3.52
C LYS A 226 17.31 16.95 3.20
N PRO A 227 17.05 16.44 2.00
CA PRO A 227 15.74 15.92 1.65
C PRO A 227 15.38 14.71 2.52
N TYR A 228 14.09 14.39 2.59
CA TYR A 228 13.59 13.19 3.24
C TYR A 228 14.42 11.96 2.87
N SER A 229 14.95 11.28 3.86
CA SER A 229 15.67 10.02 3.69
C SER A 229 14.97 8.93 4.48
N ALA A 230 14.71 7.81 3.83
CA ALA A 230 14.20 6.63 4.50
C ALA A 230 15.35 5.69 4.85
N ASP A 231 15.55 5.46 6.14
CA ASP A 231 16.53 4.51 6.64
C ASP A 231 16.00 3.06 6.56
N GLY A 232 16.92 2.11 6.56
CA GLY A 232 16.62 0.69 6.53
C GLY A 232 16.29 0.11 5.16
N GLY A 233 16.03 -1.21 5.11
CA GLY A 233 15.79 -1.96 3.89
C GLY A 233 14.52 -1.55 3.14
N ALA A 234 14.48 -1.85 1.85
CA ALA A 234 13.34 -1.53 1.00
C ALA A 234 12.21 -2.55 1.12
N PHE A 235 12.51 -3.84 1.05
CA PHE A 235 11.52 -4.91 0.90
C PHE A 235 11.20 -5.60 2.22
N PRO A 236 9.90 -5.73 2.55
CA PRO A 236 8.73 -5.09 1.98
C PRO A 236 8.50 -3.67 2.53
N SER A 237 7.55 -2.91 1.96
CA SER A 237 7.25 -1.53 2.38
C SER A 237 6.49 -1.47 3.70
N GLY A 238 7.07 -0.83 4.73
CA GLY A 238 6.42 -0.64 6.03
C GLY A 238 5.20 0.28 5.95
N HIS A 239 5.32 1.42 5.27
CA HIS A 239 4.20 2.35 5.09
C HIS A 239 3.03 1.73 4.32
N THR A 240 3.31 0.98 3.25
CA THR A 240 2.26 0.26 2.52
C THR A 240 1.57 -0.77 3.40
N ASN A 241 2.34 -1.52 4.19
CA ASN A 241 1.78 -2.50 5.14
C ASN A 241 0.84 -1.83 6.14
N THR A 242 1.23 -0.70 6.71
CA THR A 242 0.38 0.09 7.61
C THR A 242 -0.86 0.60 6.89
N GLY A 243 -0.70 1.37 5.81
CA GLY A 243 -1.83 2.00 5.13
C GLY A 243 -2.83 1.00 4.53
N TYR A 244 -2.34 -0.12 4.01
CA TYR A 244 -3.22 -1.17 3.48
C TYR A 244 -3.90 -1.97 4.60
N THR A 245 -3.25 -2.22 5.73
CA THR A 245 -3.87 -2.83 6.91
C THR A 245 -5.00 -1.97 7.44
N ASP A 246 -4.75 -0.67 7.60
CA ASP A 246 -5.75 0.29 8.09
C ASP A 246 -6.95 0.35 7.14
N ALA A 247 -6.69 0.43 5.83
CA ALA A 247 -7.73 0.49 4.81
C ALA A 247 -8.56 -0.80 4.74
N LEU A 248 -7.94 -1.97 4.80
CA LEU A 248 -8.65 -3.25 4.72
C LEU A 248 -9.49 -3.52 5.98
N LEU A 249 -8.96 -3.24 7.17
CA LEU A 249 -9.75 -3.36 8.41
C LEU A 249 -10.93 -2.37 8.45
N MET A 250 -10.72 -1.15 7.95
CA MET A 250 -11.82 -0.20 7.82
C MET A 250 -12.86 -0.67 6.79
N ALA A 251 -12.43 -1.29 5.68
CA ALA A 251 -13.33 -1.87 4.68
C ALA A 251 -14.20 -2.99 5.28
N GLU A 252 -13.63 -3.81 6.16
CA GLU A 252 -14.38 -4.83 6.89
C GLU A 252 -15.37 -4.24 7.91
N MET A 253 -15.09 -3.06 8.45
CA MET A 253 -15.99 -2.35 9.36
C MET A 253 -17.08 -1.57 8.63
N ILE A 254 -16.78 -1.05 7.42
CA ILE A 254 -17.70 -0.27 6.57
C ILE A 254 -17.82 -0.94 5.19
N PRO A 255 -18.46 -2.12 5.11
CA PRO A 255 -18.55 -2.86 3.86
C PRO A 255 -19.30 -2.12 2.75
N GLU A 256 -20.10 -1.12 3.07
CA GLU A 256 -20.74 -0.21 2.11
C GLU A 256 -19.71 0.58 1.27
N ARG A 257 -18.47 0.69 1.79
CA ARG A 257 -17.34 1.36 1.14
C ARG A 257 -16.14 0.43 0.95
N PHE A 258 -16.37 -0.88 0.91
CA PHE A 258 -15.30 -1.88 0.84
C PHE A 258 -14.35 -1.65 -0.34
N VAL A 259 -14.89 -1.56 -1.56
CA VAL A 259 -14.07 -1.37 -2.77
C VAL A 259 -13.29 -0.05 -2.74
N PRO A 260 -13.91 1.11 -2.51
CA PRO A 260 -13.17 2.37 -2.35
C PRO A 260 -12.06 2.33 -1.30
N LEU A 261 -12.28 1.66 -0.17
CA LEU A 261 -11.28 1.57 0.90
C LEU A 261 -10.09 0.69 0.51
N VAL A 262 -10.31 -0.47 -0.14
CA VAL A 262 -9.18 -1.28 -0.63
C VAL A 262 -8.43 -0.56 -1.76
N ASP A 263 -9.11 0.21 -2.59
CA ASP A 263 -8.49 1.08 -3.60
C ASP A 263 -7.63 2.18 -2.95
N ARG A 264 -8.10 2.75 -1.82
CA ARG A 264 -7.31 3.72 -1.06
C ARG A 264 -6.04 3.10 -0.47
N GLY A 265 -6.12 1.87 0.01
CA GLY A 265 -4.94 1.10 0.42
C GLY A 265 -3.94 0.93 -0.72
N ALA A 266 -4.41 0.57 -1.91
CA ALA A 266 -3.57 0.48 -3.11
C ALA A 266 -2.96 1.84 -3.49
N ARG A 267 -3.73 2.93 -3.40
CA ARG A 267 -3.27 4.31 -3.65
C ARG A 267 -2.20 4.74 -2.65
N TYR A 268 -2.34 4.33 -1.38
CA TYR A 268 -1.33 4.59 -0.34
C TYR A 268 0.01 3.93 -0.67
N GLY A 269 -0.02 2.68 -1.12
CA GLY A 269 1.18 1.99 -1.60
C GLY A 269 1.81 2.67 -2.82
N PHE A 270 1.00 3.12 -3.77
CA PHE A 270 1.46 3.86 -4.94
C PHE A 270 2.20 5.16 -4.55
N SER A 271 1.76 5.86 -3.51
CA SER A 271 2.43 7.04 -2.98
C SER A 271 3.89 6.77 -2.59
N ARG A 272 4.21 5.56 -2.12
CA ARG A 272 5.60 5.18 -1.79
C ARG A 272 6.50 5.06 -3.02
N VAL A 273 5.92 4.63 -4.13
CA VAL A 273 6.61 4.56 -5.43
C VAL A 273 6.81 5.97 -5.98
N VAL A 274 5.80 6.83 -5.89
CA VAL A 274 5.89 8.26 -6.27
C VAL A 274 7.06 8.95 -5.55
N LEU A 275 7.23 8.71 -4.26
CA LEU A 275 8.34 9.28 -3.49
C LEU A 275 9.72 8.68 -3.85
N GLY A 276 9.78 7.61 -4.63
CA GLY A 276 11.03 6.94 -5.00
C GLY A 276 11.71 6.20 -3.85
N VAL A 277 10.98 5.94 -2.75
CA VAL A 277 11.53 5.30 -1.54
C VAL A 277 11.27 3.80 -1.48
N HIS A 278 10.41 3.28 -2.35
CA HIS A 278 10.06 1.87 -2.49
C HIS A 278 9.88 1.46 -3.95
N TYR A 279 10.24 0.23 -4.25
CA TYR A 279 9.96 -0.41 -5.54
C TYR A 279 8.51 -0.87 -5.63
N PRO A 280 7.95 -1.06 -6.83
CA PRO A 280 6.73 -1.83 -7.03
C PRO A 280 6.69 -3.16 -6.26
N LEU A 281 7.78 -3.93 -6.30
CA LEU A 281 7.89 -5.21 -5.59
C LEU A 281 7.67 -5.07 -4.07
N ASP A 282 8.17 -3.98 -3.47
CA ASP A 282 8.02 -3.74 -2.03
C ASP A 282 6.55 -3.53 -1.64
N VAL A 283 5.82 -2.80 -2.50
CA VAL A 283 4.40 -2.52 -2.33
C VAL A 283 3.57 -3.79 -2.53
N MET A 284 3.86 -4.57 -3.58
CA MET A 284 3.21 -5.85 -3.84
C MET A 284 3.40 -6.84 -2.69
N GLY A 285 4.63 -6.95 -2.17
CA GLY A 285 4.93 -7.82 -1.03
C GLY A 285 4.18 -7.40 0.25
N SER A 286 4.11 -6.11 0.54
CA SER A 286 3.37 -5.59 1.69
C SER A 286 1.88 -5.89 1.62
N ARG A 287 1.30 -5.78 0.43
CA ARG A 287 -0.10 -6.13 0.20
C ARG A 287 -0.37 -7.60 0.52
N MET A 288 0.50 -8.53 0.06
CA MET A 288 0.37 -9.96 0.34
C MET A 288 0.33 -10.25 1.84
N ILE A 289 1.29 -9.71 2.60
CA ILE A 289 1.35 -9.95 4.05
C ILE A 289 0.21 -9.29 4.80
N THR A 290 -0.26 -8.12 4.37
CA THR A 290 -1.42 -7.44 4.94
C THR A 290 -2.70 -8.27 4.78
N GLU A 291 -3.01 -8.72 3.58
CA GLU A 291 -4.19 -9.53 3.27
C GLU A 291 -4.18 -10.83 4.09
N ARG A 292 -3.04 -11.49 4.15
CA ARG A 292 -2.84 -12.69 4.98
C ARG A 292 -3.06 -12.40 6.47
N ASN A 293 -2.47 -11.33 7.00
CA ASN A 293 -2.56 -11.00 8.41
C ASN A 293 -3.98 -10.61 8.84
N VAL A 294 -4.67 -9.79 8.04
CA VAL A 294 -6.07 -9.41 8.31
C VAL A 294 -6.99 -10.64 8.27
N ALA A 295 -6.82 -11.53 7.28
CA ALA A 295 -7.57 -12.78 7.26
C ALA A 295 -7.32 -13.63 8.51
N ASN A 296 -6.06 -13.72 8.97
CA ASN A 296 -5.69 -14.47 10.17
C ASN A 296 -6.34 -13.89 11.42
N TYR A 297 -6.33 -12.55 11.59
CA TYR A 297 -7.00 -11.88 12.71
C TYR A 297 -8.52 -12.11 12.69
N LEU A 298 -9.16 -11.93 11.54
CA LEU A 298 -10.62 -12.08 11.43
C LEU A 298 -11.09 -13.53 11.65
N ASN A 299 -10.22 -14.52 11.47
CA ASN A 299 -10.51 -15.92 11.80
C ASN A 299 -10.23 -16.28 13.28
N ASP A 300 -9.57 -15.42 14.04
CA ASP A 300 -9.36 -15.64 15.48
C ASP A 300 -10.62 -15.22 16.25
N PRO A 301 -11.30 -16.17 16.95
CA PRO A 301 -12.50 -15.85 17.71
C PRO A 301 -12.33 -14.78 18.77
N LYS A 302 -11.15 -14.68 19.38
CA LYS A 302 -10.86 -13.65 20.40
C LYS A 302 -10.70 -12.28 19.76
N TYR A 303 -10.05 -12.19 18.60
CA TYR A 303 -9.96 -10.95 17.83
C TYR A 303 -11.33 -10.50 17.33
N ARG A 304 -12.15 -11.44 16.85
CA ARG A 304 -13.52 -11.15 16.36
C ARG A 304 -14.38 -10.47 17.42
N VAL A 305 -14.30 -10.86 18.68
CA VAL A 305 -15.03 -10.17 19.76
C VAL A 305 -14.63 -8.70 19.82
N LEU A 306 -13.33 -8.38 19.80
CA LEU A 306 -12.83 -7.01 19.81
C LEU A 306 -13.23 -6.25 18.54
N PHE A 307 -13.12 -6.91 17.41
CA PHE A 307 -13.46 -6.35 16.10
C PHE A 307 -14.95 -5.99 16.02
N ASP A 308 -15.83 -6.88 16.45
CA ASP A 308 -17.29 -6.66 16.40
C ASP A 308 -17.72 -5.55 17.38
N GLU A 309 -17.09 -5.45 18.54
CA GLU A 309 -17.31 -4.35 19.49
C GLU A 309 -16.85 -3.00 18.90
N ALA A 310 -15.66 -2.96 18.33
CA ALA A 310 -15.10 -1.76 17.68
C ALA A 310 -15.93 -1.34 16.46
N LYS A 311 -16.33 -2.29 15.62
CA LYS A 311 -17.20 -2.08 14.45
C LYS A 311 -18.57 -1.52 14.85
N THR A 312 -19.15 -2.05 15.91
CA THR A 312 -20.46 -1.58 16.41
C THR A 312 -20.37 -0.13 16.87
N GLN A 313 -19.36 0.23 17.67
CA GLN A 313 -19.13 1.61 18.10
C GLN A 313 -18.93 2.55 16.90
N LEU A 314 -18.03 2.20 16.00
CA LEU A 314 -17.71 2.99 14.82
C LEU A 314 -18.95 3.25 13.97
N ARG A 315 -19.71 2.22 13.65
CA ARG A 315 -20.89 2.35 12.79
C ARG A 315 -21.99 3.23 13.42
N ALA A 316 -22.20 3.10 14.74
CA ALA A 316 -23.13 3.95 15.49
C ALA A 316 -22.68 5.42 15.49
N ALA A 317 -21.40 5.68 15.73
CA ALA A 317 -20.84 7.03 15.71
C ALA A 317 -20.95 7.69 14.34
N LEU A 318 -20.65 6.95 13.28
CA LEU A 318 -20.77 7.47 11.91
C LEU A 318 -22.22 7.74 11.50
N ALA A 319 -23.16 6.86 11.82
CA ALA A 319 -24.58 7.09 11.55
C ALA A 319 -25.11 8.33 12.29
N LYS A 320 -24.69 8.54 13.54
CA LYS A 320 -24.98 9.73 14.33
C LYS A 320 -24.40 10.99 13.69
N ALA A 321 -23.13 10.98 13.30
CA ALA A 321 -22.47 12.11 12.67
C ALA A 321 -23.08 12.45 11.29
N CYS A 322 -23.50 11.44 10.53
CA CYS A 322 -24.20 11.62 9.25
C CYS A 322 -25.65 12.16 9.42
N GLY A 323 -26.28 11.97 10.58
CA GLY A 323 -27.68 12.28 10.77
C GLY A 323 -28.66 11.41 9.95
N MET A 324 -28.20 10.28 9.45
CA MET A 324 -28.95 9.34 8.61
C MET A 324 -28.39 7.92 8.72
N SER A 325 -29.03 6.95 8.07
CA SER A 325 -28.49 5.58 8.04
C SER A 325 -27.10 5.55 7.39
N LEU A 326 -26.22 4.70 7.90
CA LEU A 326 -24.87 4.57 7.34
C LEU A 326 -24.90 4.15 5.86
N LYS A 327 -25.81 3.26 5.50
CA LYS A 327 -26.02 2.84 4.11
C LYS A 327 -26.34 4.02 3.18
N GLU A 328 -27.13 4.97 3.63
CA GLU A 328 -27.46 6.15 2.86
C GLU A 328 -26.32 7.16 2.81
N CYS A 329 -25.64 7.38 3.94
CA CYS A 329 -24.49 8.26 4.02
C CYS A 329 -23.32 7.79 3.14
N ALA A 330 -23.14 6.48 3.01
CA ALA A 330 -22.08 5.84 2.23
C ALA A 330 -22.36 5.76 0.72
N ARG A 331 -23.54 6.20 0.24
CA ARG A 331 -23.85 6.15 -1.20
C ARG A 331 -22.85 6.96 -2.01
N PRO A 332 -22.41 6.42 -3.17
CA PRO A 332 -21.56 7.15 -4.11
C PRO A 332 -22.13 8.52 -4.47
N GLN A 333 -21.26 9.51 -4.57
CA GLN A 333 -21.63 10.90 -4.87
C GLN A 333 -21.19 11.34 -6.29
N GLY A 334 -21.18 10.40 -7.23
CA GLY A 334 -20.83 10.65 -8.63
C GLY A 334 -19.39 11.14 -8.77
N GLU A 335 -19.17 12.16 -9.61
CA GLU A 335 -17.84 12.69 -9.88
C GLU A 335 -17.14 13.28 -8.65
N SER A 336 -17.88 13.65 -7.61
CA SER A 336 -17.31 14.12 -6.34
C SER A 336 -16.75 13.00 -5.47
N ASP A 337 -16.83 11.77 -5.93
CA ASP A 337 -16.41 10.56 -5.21
C ASP A 337 -15.49 9.71 -6.10
N PRO A 338 -14.24 10.16 -6.32
CA PRO A 338 -13.35 9.58 -7.32
C PRO A 338 -13.00 8.11 -7.05
N TYR A 339 -13.03 7.67 -5.80
CA TYR A 339 -12.79 6.26 -5.45
C TYR A 339 -13.92 5.31 -5.87
N THR A 340 -15.08 5.83 -6.30
CA THR A 340 -16.15 5.04 -6.89
C THR A 340 -16.17 5.07 -8.42
N ALA A 341 -15.26 5.79 -9.03
CA ALA A 341 -15.16 5.88 -10.48
C ALA A 341 -14.80 4.51 -11.10
N PRO A 342 -15.43 4.10 -12.22
CA PRO A 342 -15.11 2.84 -12.90
C PRO A 342 -13.63 2.67 -13.26
N ALA A 343 -12.94 3.78 -13.48
CA ALA A 343 -11.51 3.82 -13.77
C ALA A 343 -10.64 3.27 -12.61
N MET A 344 -11.12 3.25 -11.36
CA MET A 344 -10.41 2.66 -10.24
C MET A 344 -10.14 1.17 -10.42
N THR A 345 -10.97 0.44 -11.19
CA THR A 345 -10.71 -0.95 -11.57
C THR A 345 -9.36 -1.10 -12.27
N HIS A 346 -9.04 -0.20 -13.21
CA HIS A 346 -7.76 -0.23 -13.91
C HIS A 346 -6.60 0.11 -12.98
N PHE A 347 -6.77 1.08 -12.11
CA PHE A 347 -5.77 1.46 -11.11
C PHE A 347 -5.46 0.30 -10.16
N TYR A 348 -6.48 -0.30 -9.57
CA TYR A 348 -6.29 -1.41 -8.62
C TYR A 348 -5.56 -2.59 -9.29
N ARG A 349 -6.02 -3.00 -10.49
CA ARG A 349 -5.37 -4.07 -11.27
C ARG A 349 -3.92 -3.72 -11.61
N TYR A 350 -3.65 -2.47 -12.02
CA TYR A 350 -2.29 -2.01 -12.28
C TYR A 350 -1.40 -2.19 -11.05
N THR A 351 -1.86 -1.79 -9.87
CA THR A 351 -1.08 -1.91 -8.63
C THR A 351 -0.84 -3.35 -8.16
N MET A 352 -1.50 -4.34 -8.76
CA MET A 352 -1.20 -5.75 -8.50
C MET A 352 0.13 -6.20 -9.10
N THR A 353 0.60 -5.55 -10.16
CA THR A 353 1.83 -5.92 -10.88
C THR A 353 2.71 -4.72 -11.24
N TYR A 354 2.17 -3.50 -11.22
CA TYR A 354 2.82 -2.28 -11.71
C TYR A 354 3.34 -2.40 -13.15
N GLY A 355 2.64 -3.18 -13.98
CA GLY A 355 3.04 -3.44 -15.35
C GLY A 355 4.30 -4.28 -15.50
N LEU A 356 4.84 -4.85 -14.42
CA LEU A 356 5.96 -5.78 -14.49
C LEU A 356 5.57 -7.02 -15.30
N PRO A 357 6.47 -7.54 -16.14
CA PRO A 357 6.19 -8.74 -16.89
C PRO A 357 6.10 -9.96 -15.95
N LYS A 358 5.54 -11.04 -16.47
CA LYS A 358 5.57 -12.31 -15.75
C LYS A 358 7.00 -12.77 -15.50
N ALA A 359 7.30 -13.13 -14.25
CA ALA A 359 8.55 -13.77 -13.87
C ALA A 359 8.66 -15.19 -14.45
N VAL A 360 7.51 -15.86 -14.61
CA VAL A 360 7.38 -17.19 -15.25
C VAL A 360 6.36 -17.07 -16.39
N PRO A 361 6.81 -16.79 -17.63
CA PRO A 361 5.94 -16.41 -18.75
C PRO A 361 4.80 -17.38 -19.08
N ASN A 362 5.06 -18.68 -18.98
CA ASN A 362 4.11 -19.73 -19.35
C ASN A 362 3.37 -20.34 -18.15
N ALA A 363 3.48 -19.75 -16.97
CA ALA A 363 2.73 -20.23 -15.82
C ALA A 363 1.22 -20.09 -16.05
N ALA A 364 0.49 -21.17 -15.77
CA ALA A 364 -0.95 -21.27 -15.93
C ALA A 364 -1.59 -22.06 -14.78
N GLY A 365 -0.99 -21.98 -13.60
CA GLY A 365 -1.47 -22.67 -12.41
C GLY A 365 -2.86 -22.19 -11.97
N ALA A 366 -3.73 -23.12 -11.61
CA ALA A 366 -4.99 -22.80 -10.95
C ALA A 366 -4.71 -22.20 -9.57
N VAL A 367 -5.59 -21.29 -9.13
CA VAL A 367 -5.51 -20.73 -7.77
C VAL A 367 -6.06 -21.72 -6.76
N THR A 368 -5.27 -22.00 -5.75
CA THR A 368 -5.73 -22.69 -4.54
C THR A 368 -5.93 -21.67 -3.43
N VAL A 369 -7.17 -21.43 -3.05
CA VAL A 369 -7.51 -20.50 -1.99
C VAL A 369 -7.25 -21.13 -0.63
N PRO A 370 -6.37 -20.57 0.21
CA PRO A 370 -6.14 -21.10 1.56
C PRO A 370 -7.42 -21.10 2.39
N ALA A 371 -7.58 -22.08 3.24
CA ALA A 371 -8.70 -22.12 4.18
C ALA A 371 -8.65 -20.88 5.10
N GLY A 372 -9.78 -20.19 5.21
CA GLY A 372 -9.90 -18.97 6.00
C GLY A 372 -9.66 -17.68 5.23
N ALA A 373 -9.05 -17.70 4.04
CA ALA A 373 -8.87 -16.48 3.24
C ALA A 373 -10.21 -15.82 2.85
N GLU A 374 -11.25 -16.63 2.68
CA GLU A 374 -12.61 -16.20 2.33
C GLU A 374 -13.28 -15.29 3.36
N VAL A 375 -12.74 -15.18 4.57
CA VAL A 375 -13.23 -14.26 5.59
C VAL A 375 -13.16 -12.80 5.12
N LEU A 376 -12.19 -12.46 4.26
CA LEU A 376 -12.06 -11.11 3.66
C LEU A 376 -13.22 -10.71 2.74
N LEU A 377 -14.08 -11.64 2.37
CA LEU A 377 -15.30 -11.35 1.60
C LEU A 377 -16.59 -11.52 2.44
N GLU A 378 -16.46 -11.80 3.73
CA GLU A 378 -17.63 -12.01 4.59
C GLU A 378 -18.44 -10.74 4.79
N ALA A 379 -17.78 -9.63 5.11
CA ALA A 379 -18.46 -8.37 5.36
C ALA A 379 -19.08 -7.76 4.10
N PRO A 380 -18.37 -7.65 2.94
CA PRO A 380 -18.97 -7.10 1.74
C PRO A 380 -19.98 -8.04 1.06
N LEU A 381 -19.89 -9.36 1.25
CA LEU A 381 -20.73 -10.37 0.60
C LEU A 381 -21.33 -11.36 1.61
N PRO A 382 -22.13 -10.87 2.57
CA PRO A 382 -22.66 -11.71 3.66
C PRO A 382 -23.65 -12.80 3.18
N GLY A 383 -24.23 -12.62 1.98
CA GLY A 383 -25.16 -13.60 1.39
C GLY A 383 -24.48 -14.82 0.77
N LEU A 384 -23.16 -14.82 0.60
CA LEU A 384 -22.43 -15.94 0.03
C LEU A 384 -21.88 -16.87 1.13
N SER A 385 -21.96 -18.17 0.88
CA SER A 385 -21.29 -19.18 1.72
C SER A 385 -19.76 -19.08 1.60
N SER A 386 -19.02 -19.64 2.55
CA SER A 386 -17.56 -19.71 2.51
C SER A 386 -17.04 -20.36 1.23
N ALA A 387 -17.72 -21.42 0.75
CA ALA A 387 -17.35 -22.09 -0.50
C ALA A 387 -17.57 -21.19 -1.72
N GLU A 388 -18.63 -20.41 -1.76
CA GLU A 388 -18.90 -19.45 -2.84
C GLU A 388 -17.90 -18.30 -2.86
N ARG A 389 -17.54 -17.75 -1.69
CA ARG A 389 -16.50 -16.74 -1.57
C ARG A 389 -15.14 -17.26 -2.05
N ARG A 390 -14.74 -18.49 -1.69
CA ARG A 390 -13.50 -19.12 -2.22
C ARG A 390 -13.53 -19.27 -3.73
N ARG A 391 -14.65 -19.77 -4.30
CA ARG A 391 -14.79 -19.85 -5.77
C ARG A 391 -14.70 -18.49 -6.43
N LEU A 392 -15.26 -17.48 -5.81
CA LEU A 392 -15.20 -16.10 -6.30
C LEU A 392 -13.76 -15.57 -6.30
N MET A 393 -13.02 -15.73 -5.19
CA MET A 393 -11.60 -15.38 -5.10
C MET A 393 -10.76 -16.07 -6.20
N ALA A 394 -10.99 -17.37 -6.43
CA ALA A 394 -10.27 -18.11 -7.45
C ALA A 394 -10.58 -17.60 -8.87
N ARG A 395 -11.86 -17.29 -9.14
CA ARG A 395 -12.30 -16.83 -10.47
C ARG A 395 -11.80 -15.42 -10.81
N THR A 396 -11.66 -14.55 -9.83
CA THR A 396 -11.24 -13.15 -10.02
C THR A 396 -9.74 -12.92 -9.80
N ALA A 397 -9.03 -13.98 -9.44
CA ALA A 397 -7.60 -13.91 -9.18
C ALA A 397 -6.81 -13.46 -10.42
N LEU A 398 -5.71 -12.77 -10.20
CA LEU A 398 -4.75 -12.44 -11.23
C LEU A 398 -4.20 -13.72 -11.89
N ALA A 399 -3.88 -13.65 -13.17
CA ALA A 399 -3.19 -14.73 -13.87
C ALA A 399 -1.89 -15.14 -13.17
N ASP A 400 -1.50 -16.40 -13.34
CA ASP A 400 -0.28 -16.93 -12.71
C ASP A 400 1.00 -16.39 -13.38
N GLY A 401 2.11 -16.52 -12.65
CA GLY A 401 3.46 -16.28 -13.14
C GLY A 401 4.02 -14.89 -12.91
N TYR A 402 3.28 -13.98 -12.32
CA TYR A 402 3.83 -12.67 -11.94
C TYR A 402 4.81 -12.76 -10.76
N ALA A 403 5.65 -11.74 -10.61
CA ALA A 403 6.61 -11.65 -9.53
C ALA A 403 5.94 -11.85 -8.15
N LEU A 404 6.61 -12.53 -7.25
CA LEU A 404 6.16 -12.88 -5.90
C LEU A 404 5.07 -13.95 -5.81
N SER A 405 4.57 -14.48 -6.94
CA SER A 405 3.58 -15.57 -6.90
C SER A 405 4.16 -16.91 -6.40
N GLY A 406 5.47 -17.10 -6.51
CA GLY A 406 6.21 -18.20 -5.88
C GLY A 406 5.86 -19.62 -6.32
N GLY A 407 5.15 -19.79 -7.42
CA GLY A 407 4.77 -21.11 -7.97
C GLY A 407 3.60 -21.73 -7.22
N GLU A 408 3.82 -22.43 -6.12
CA GLU A 408 2.79 -23.13 -5.34
C GLU A 408 2.63 -22.57 -3.91
N GLY A 409 1.54 -22.90 -3.27
CA GLY A 409 1.27 -22.55 -1.89
C GLY A 409 0.60 -21.20 -1.65
N GLU A 410 0.61 -20.73 -0.42
CA GLU A 410 -0.10 -19.50 0.00
C GLU A 410 0.44 -18.25 -0.70
N GLN A 411 1.72 -18.17 -0.96
CA GLN A 411 2.32 -17.04 -1.66
C GLN A 411 1.72 -16.83 -3.06
N ASN A 412 1.42 -17.93 -3.78
CA ASN A 412 0.76 -17.86 -5.09
C ASN A 412 -0.61 -17.21 -4.98
N PHE A 413 -1.39 -17.59 -3.98
CA PHE A 413 -2.72 -17.02 -3.73
C PHE A 413 -2.65 -15.54 -3.34
N TRP A 414 -1.87 -15.20 -2.31
CA TRP A 414 -1.86 -13.83 -1.78
C TRP A 414 -1.38 -12.79 -2.80
N GLN A 415 -0.46 -13.16 -3.68
CA GLN A 415 -0.05 -12.27 -4.76
C GLN A 415 -1.17 -12.07 -5.81
N ARG A 416 -2.00 -13.09 -6.02
CA ARG A 416 -3.02 -13.10 -7.07
C ARG A 416 -4.41 -12.66 -6.58
N LEU A 417 -4.60 -12.47 -5.28
CA LEU A 417 -5.87 -12.06 -4.70
C LEU A 417 -6.29 -10.67 -5.20
N ASN A 418 -7.49 -10.58 -5.78
CA ASN A 418 -8.07 -9.34 -6.28
C ASN A 418 -9.40 -9.05 -5.57
N LEU A 419 -9.30 -8.36 -4.43
CA LEU A 419 -10.46 -8.01 -3.60
C LEU A 419 -11.40 -7.04 -4.30
N HIS A 420 -10.88 -6.12 -5.11
CA HIS A 420 -11.68 -5.16 -5.87
C HIS A 420 -12.65 -5.89 -6.82
N ASP A 421 -12.10 -6.73 -7.71
CA ASP A 421 -12.91 -7.45 -8.69
C ASP A 421 -13.81 -8.50 -8.05
N ALA A 422 -13.35 -9.13 -6.96
CA ALA A 422 -14.16 -10.12 -6.25
C ALA A 422 -15.49 -9.52 -5.76
N VAL A 423 -15.46 -8.30 -5.22
CA VAL A 423 -16.69 -7.65 -4.75
C VAL A 423 -17.53 -7.11 -5.92
N LEU A 424 -16.90 -6.42 -6.90
CA LEU A 424 -17.64 -5.81 -8.01
C LEU A 424 -18.31 -6.82 -8.93
N SER A 425 -17.69 -7.99 -9.15
CA SER A 425 -18.25 -9.01 -10.05
C SER A 425 -19.60 -9.58 -9.61
N THR A 426 -20.00 -9.35 -8.35
CA THR A 426 -21.30 -9.77 -7.82
C THR A 426 -22.41 -8.74 -8.04
N HIS A 427 -22.06 -7.49 -8.38
CA HIS A 427 -23.02 -6.43 -8.64
C HIS A 427 -23.53 -6.39 -10.10
N HIS A 428 -22.95 -7.20 -10.98
CA HIS A 428 -23.30 -7.27 -12.41
C HIS A 428 -23.97 -8.58 -12.82
N GLY A 429 -24.44 -9.39 -11.85
CA GLY A 429 -25.17 -10.65 -12.07
C GLY A 429 -26.68 -10.52 -11.86
#